data_46eee1fe9c9fdbf0a40ab70c1feb1b27
#
_entry.id   46eee1fe9c9fdbf0a40ab70c1feb1b27
#
_cell.length_a   1.000
_cell.length_b   1.000
_cell.length_c   1.000
_cell.angle_alpha   90.00
_cell.angle_beta   90.00
_cell.angle_gamma   90.00
#
_symmetry.space_group_name_H-M   'P 1'
#
loop_
_entity.id
_entity.type
_entity.pdbx_description
1 polymer ?
#
loop_
_entity_poly.entity_id
_entity_poly.type
_entity_poly.pdbx_seq_one_letter_code
_entity_poly.pdbx_strand_id
1 'polypeptide(L)'
;MIHWFRNQLGSIRKIYLRNNTISRHNDFAQFPETVLLLHGFFQTRNIWEIMEQRLRRDGYGVVSLDLGGLFWRYNTKSIDQQAQYLAHKMDRICKNYQLQNFHIIGHSMGGLIARQYIQFHGGNERVKSLITLGTPHHGTPLAAVGIGLMMGGLLSKSPMQMTPNSTFLQKLHQTTFPPSIPLVSIYSKQDIIASWWGSKLRPQKNELFQKNIMIPNVGHTELTHHSGVYIHIRSELDRSSQLFQKRNQR
;
A
#
# COMPACT_ATOMS: atom_id res chain seq x y z
N MET A 1 -5.73 -18.18 22.75
CA MET A 1 -4.30 -17.90 22.41
C MET A 1 -3.75 -18.86 21.35
N ILE A 2 -3.86 -20.17 21.50
CA ILE A 2 -3.30 -21.19 20.58
C ILE A 2 -3.92 -21.11 19.16
N HIS A 3 -5.23 -20.86 19.03
CA HIS A 3 -5.91 -20.70 17.74
C HIS A 3 -5.42 -19.47 16.95
N TRP A 4 -5.15 -18.38 17.64
CA TRP A 4 -4.59 -17.17 17.06
C TRP A 4 -3.18 -17.41 16.49
N PHE A 5 -2.30 -18.10 17.26
CA PHE A 5 -0.96 -18.48 16.82
C PHE A 5 -0.95 -19.41 15.60
N ARG A 6 -1.86 -20.41 15.55
CA ARG A 6 -1.99 -21.32 14.39
C ARG A 6 -2.44 -20.59 13.13
N ASN A 7 -3.35 -19.64 13.25
CA ASN A 7 -3.80 -18.83 12.11
C ASN A 7 -2.69 -17.92 11.59
N GLN A 8 -1.89 -17.33 12.47
CA GLN A 8 -0.71 -16.54 12.10
C GLN A 8 0.33 -17.37 11.36
N LEU A 9 0.67 -18.57 11.86
CA LEU A 9 1.62 -19.48 11.20
C LEU A 9 1.09 -20.00 9.85
N GLY A 10 -0.20 -20.31 9.75
CA GLY A 10 -0.84 -20.68 8.48
C GLY A 10 -0.80 -19.59 7.44
N SER A 11 -1.01 -18.34 7.85
CA SER A 11 -0.90 -17.15 6.99
C SER A 11 0.54 -16.91 6.53
N ILE A 12 1.52 -17.06 7.42
CA ILE A 12 2.95 -16.93 7.09
C ILE A 12 3.35 -17.96 6.03
N ARG A 13 2.95 -19.22 6.19
CA ARG A 13 3.27 -20.28 5.23
C ARG A 13 2.66 -20.01 3.84
N LYS A 14 1.43 -19.52 3.76
CA LYS A 14 0.77 -19.16 2.50
C LYS A 14 1.46 -17.96 1.82
N ILE A 15 1.83 -16.95 2.59
CA ILE A 15 2.45 -15.71 2.09
C ILE A 15 3.86 -15.98 1.53
N TYR A 16 4.66 -16.81 2.19
CA TYR A 16 6.08 -16.97 1.87
C TYR A 16 6.43 -18.18 1.01
N LEU A 17 5.63 -19.26 1.06
CA LEU A 17 5.99 -20.53 0.43
C LEU A 17 5.14 -20.90 -0.80
N ARG A 18 4.04 -20.20 -1.07
CA ARG A 18 3.17 -20.50 -2.21
C ARG A 18 3.50 -19.58 -3.40
N ASN A 19 3.67 -20.16 -4.58
CA ASN A 19 3.71 -19.37 -5.81
C ASN A 19 2.32 -18.80 -6.09
N ASN A 20 2.23 -17.48 -6.29
CA ASN A 20 0.99 -16.85 -6.68
C ASN A 20 0.62 -17.28 -8.11
N THR A 21 -0.49 -18.01 -8.24
CA THR A 21 -0.99 -18.56 -9.52
C THR A 21 -1.93 -17.60 -10.26
N ILE A 22 -2.13 -16.37 -9.75
CA ILE A 22 -3.04 -15.39 -10.36
C ILE A 22 -2.46 -14.94 -11.70
N SER A 23 -3.24 -15.13 -12.78
CA SER A 23 -2.87 -14.70 -14.13
C SER A 23 -2.77 -13.17 -14.19
N ARG A 24 -1.79 -12.66 -14.93
CA ARG A 24 -1.65 -11.22 -15.19
C ARG A 24 -2.66 -10.81 -16.26
N HIS A 25 -3.33 -9.67 -16.06
CA HIS A 25 -4.06 -9.02 -17.14
C HIS A 25 -3.07 -8.41 -18.14
N ASN A 26 -3.37 -8.57 -19.41
CA ASN A 26 -2.60 -8.00 -20.51
C ASN A 26 -3.35 -6.85 -21.21
N ASP A 27 -4.61 -6.63 -20.83
CA ASP A 27 -5.45 -5.57 -21.34
C ASP A 27 -6.26 -4.96 -20.19
N PHE A 28 -6.01 -3.68 -19.91
CA PHE A 28 -6.71 -2.93 -18.87
C PHE A 28 -7.86 -2.07 -19.44
N ALA A 29 -7.95 -1.93 -20.77
CA ALA A 29 -9.00 -1.14 -21.42
C ALA A 29 -10.40 -1.71 -21.19
N GLN A 30 -10.51 -3.01 -20.95
CA GLN A 30 -11.79 -3.69 -20.66
C GLN A 30 -12.33 -3.42 -19.25
N PHE A 31 -11.50 -2.85 -18.35
CA PHE A 31 -11.92 -2.59 -16.97
C PHE A 31 -12.22 -1.10 -16.79
N PRO A 32 -13.39 -0.75 -16.23
CA PRO A 32 -13.72 0.65 -15.95
C PRO A 32 -12.79 1.26 -14.91
N GLU A 33 -12.28 0.43 -14.00
CA GLU A 33 -11.38 0.86 -12.92
C GLU A 33 -10.25 -0.17 -12.72
N THR A 34 -9.04 0.34 -12.45
CA THR A 34 -7.87 -0.50 -12.18
C THR A 34 -7.26 -0.15 -10.83
N VAL A 35 -6.83 -1.17 -10.10
CA VAL A 35 -6.21 -1.06 -8.77
C VAL A 35 -4.81 -1.63 -8.80
N LEU A 36 -3.84 -0.84 -8.35
CA LEU A 36 -2.46 -1.25 -8.08
C LEU A 36 -2.32 -1.67 -6.61
N LEU A 37 -1.79 -2.86 -6.35
CA LEU A 37 -1.55 -3.41 -5.02
C LEU A 37 -0.07 -3.41 -4.67
N LEU A 38 0.31 -2.76 -3.57
CA LEU A 38 1.69 -2.63 -3.09
C LEU A 38 1.85 -3.25 -1.71
N HIS A 39 2.65 -4.31 -1.62
CA HIS A 39 2.91 -5.03 -0.37
C HIS A 39 3.95 -4.34 0.53
N GLY A 40 4.03 -4.76 1.78
CA GLY A 40 4.90 -4.20 2.81
C GLY A 40 6.31 -4.75 2.83
N PHE A 41 7.04 -4.37 3.88
CA PHE A 41 8.42 -4.81 4.16
C PHE A 41 8.49 -6.33 4.33
N PHE A 42 9.51 -6.94 3.74
CA PHE A 42 9.79 -8.38 3.78
C PHE A 42 8.62 -9.27 3.32
N GLN A 43 7.71 -8.74 2.48
CA GLN A 43 6.57 -9.44 1.91
C GLN A 43 6.74 -9.61 0.40
N THR A 44 5.81 -10.34 -0.20
CA THR A 44 5.66 -10.52 -1.64
C THR A 44 4.22 -10.22 -2.05
N ARG A 45 3.94 -10.12 -3.35
CA ARG A 45 2.59 -9.93 -3.88
C ARG A 45 1.56 -10.98 -3.43
N ASN A 46 2.03 -12.14 -2.93
CA ASN A 46 1.15 -13.23 -2.49
C ASN A 46 0.23 -12.84 -1.32
N ILE A 47 0.59 -11.80 -0.56
CA ILE A 47 -0.26 -11.27 0.52
C ILE A 47 -1.62 -10.79 0.00
N TRP A 48 -1.70 -10.46 -1.28
CA TRP A 48 -2.88 -9.91 -1.92
C TRP A 48 -3.83 -10.95 -2.54
N GLU A 49 -3.53 -12.25 -2.45
CA GLU A 49 -4.30 -13.29 -3.14
C GLU A 49 -5.82 -13.14 -2.95
N ILE A 50 -6.28 -13.00 -1.70
CA ILE A 50 -7.72 -12.86 -1.39
C ILE A 50 -8.25 -11.49 -1.85
N MET A 51 -7.49 -10.42 -1.66
CA MET A 51 -7.88 -9.08 -2.11
C MET A 51 -8.00 -9.02 -3.63
N GLU A 52 -7.03 -9.55 -4.35
CA GLU A 52 -7.07 -9.64 -5.82
C GLU A 52 -8.31 -10.40 -6.31
N GLN A 53 -8.62 -11.56 -5.72
CA GLN A 53 -9.81 -12.35 -6.08
C GLN A 53 -11.10 -11.54 -5.88
N ARG A 54 -11.21 -10.79 -4.79
CA ARG A 54 -12.39 -9.96 -4.50
C ARG A 54 -12.51 -8.80 -5.49
N LEU A 55 -11.42 -8.07 -5.72
CA LEU A 55 -11.42 -6.96 -6.68
C LEU A 55 -11.75 -7.42 -8.09
N ARG A 56 -11.19 -8.55 -8.55
CA ARG A 56 -11.48 -9.12 -9.87
C ARG A 56 -12.93 -9.57 -10.00
N ARG A 57 -13.48 -10.24 -8.97
CA ARG A 57 -14.90 -10.62 -8.93
C ARG A 57 -15.82 -9.41 -9.04
N ASP A 58 -15.42 -8.28 -8.44
CA ASP A 58 -16.19 -7.03 -8.45
C ASP A 58 -15.89 -6.17 -9.70
N GLY A 59 -15.16 -6.71 -10.71
CA GLY A 59 -14.97 -6.09 -12.03
C GLY A 59 -13.78 -5.12 -12.15
N TYR A 60 -12.88 -5.08 -11.17
CA TYR A 60 -11.68 -4.25 -11.24
C TYR A 60 -10.55 -4.94 -12.02
N GLY A 61 -9.84 -4.19 -12.85
CA GLY A 61 -8.50 -4.55 -13.29
C GLY A 61 -7.54 -4.52 -12.11
N VAL A 62 -6.65 -5.52 -11.99
CA VAL A 62 -5.72 -5.57 -10.84
C VAL A 62 -4.29 -5.76 -11.32
N VAL A 63 -3.43 -4.85 -10.85
CA VAL A 63 -1.97 -4.93 -10.98
C VAL A 63 -1.39 -5.21 -9.61
N SER A 64 -0.66 -6.30 -9.42
CA SER A 64 0.13 -6.52 -8.21
C SER A 64 1.60 -6.75 -8.58
N LEU A 65 2.49 -6.07 -7.87
CA LEU A 65 3.92 -6.05 -8.19
C LEU A 65 4.75 -6.55 -7.01
N ASP A 66 5.76 -7.38 -7.30
CA ASP A 66 6.89 -7.56 -6.40
C ASP A 66 7.89 -6.41 -6.65
N LEU A 67 8.23 -5.67 -5.60
CA LEU A 67 9.09 -4.48 -5.70
C LEU A 67 10.58 -4.81 -5.63
N GLY A 68 10.91 -6.10 -5.56
CA GLY A 68 12.28 -6.59 -5.50
C GLY A 68 12.96 -6.31 -4.16
N GLY A 69 14.19 -6.78 -4.01
CA GLY A 69 14.98 -6.69 -2.78
C GLY A 69 15.82 -7.94 -2.57
N LEU A 70 15.99 -8.37 -1.31
CA LEU A 70 16.73 -9.57 -0.98
C LEU A 70 16.18 -10.79 -1.73
N PHE A 71 17.06 -11.57 -2.38
CA PHE A 71 16.71 -12.68 -3.26
C PHE A 71 15.73 -12.31 -4.39
N TRP A 72 15.71 -11.04 -4.84
CA TRP A 72 14.83 -10.53 -5.91
C TRP A 72 13.32 -10.64 -5.62
N ARG A 73 12.95 -11.10 -4.42
CA ARG A 73 11.56 -11.37 -4.01
C ARG A 73 11.09 -10.50 -2.85
N TYR A 74 11.93 -10.28 -1.84
CA TYR A 74 11.53 -9.60 -0.61
C TYR A 74 11.77 -8.09 -0.70
N ASN A 75 10.79 -7.33 -0.25
CA ASN A 75 10.77 -5.88 -0.31
C ASN A 75 11.70 -5.26 0.76
N THR A 76 13.00 -5.20 0.48
CA THR A 76 14.03 -4.76 1.43
C THR A 76 14.84 -3.54 0.97
N LYS A 77 14.67 -3.06 -0.26
CA LYS A 77 15.32 -1.82 -0.73
C LYS A 77 14.78 -0.60 0.02
N SER A 78 15.49 0.53 -0.01
CA SER A 78 14.97 1.77 0.57
C SER A 78 13.63 2.17 -0.07
N ILE A 79 12.76 2.84 0.68
CA ILE A 79 11.43 3.26 0.20
C ILE A 79 11.56 4.16 -1.03
N ASP A 80 12.56 5.03 -1.05
CA ASP A 80 12.86 5.93 -2.18
C ASP A 80 13.23 5.16 -3.47
N GLN A 81 14.14 4.18 -3.36
CA GLN A 81 14.51 3.31 -4.49
C GLN A 81 13.33 2.49 -5.00
N GLN A 82 12.46 2.05 -4.10
CA GLN A 82 11.27 1.28 -4.48
C GLN A 82 10.22 2.16 -5.15
N ALA A 83 10.05 3.41 -4.70
CA ALA A 83 9.15 4.36 -5.35
C ALA A 83 9.64 4.74 -6.76
N GLN A 84 10.95 4.92 -6.93
CA GLN A 84 11.55 5.14 -8.23
C GLN A 84 11.37 3.92 -9.17
N TYR A 85 11.63 2.71 -8.66
CA TYR A 85 11.39 1.48 -9.42
C TYR A 85 9.91 1.34 -9.80
N LEU A 86 9.00 1.67 -8.87
CA LEU A 86 7.56 1.67 -9.11
C LEU A 86 7.19 2.63 -10.25
N ALA A 87 7.73 3.86 -10.25
CA ALA A 87 7.51 4.84 -11.31
C ALA A 87 7.87 4.27 -12.69
N HIS A 88 9.10 3.79 -12.86
CA HIS A 88 9.54 3.17 -14.12
C HIS A 88 8.69 1.96 -14.52
N LYS A 89 8.27 1.14 -13.54
CA LYS A 89 7.45 -0.04 -13.82
C LYS A 89 6.04 0.35 -14.27
N MET A 90 5.44 1.34 -13.60
CA MET A 90 4.10 1.83 -13.95
C MET A 90 4.09 2.57 -15.29
N ASP A 91 5.12 3.36 -15.60
CA ASP A 91 5.23 3.99 -16.94
C ASP A 91 5.23 2.95 -18.06
N ARG A 92 5.96 1.84 -17.88
CA ARG A 92 5.97 0.75 -18.84
C ARG A 92 4.61 0.05 -18.95
N ILE A 93 3.95 -0.20 -17.81
CA ILE A 93 2.62 -0.84 -17.78
C ILE A 93 1.60 0.08 -18.45
N CYS A 94 1.58 1.35 -18.09
CA CYS A 94 0.66 2.32 -18.64
C CYS A 94 0.83 2.45 -20.17
N LYS A 95 2.08 2.51 -20.65
CA LYS A 95 2.37 2.59 -22.08
C LYS A 95 2.00 1.30 -22.84
N ASN A 96 2.37 0.13 -22.31
CA ASN A 96 2.21 -1.14 -23.01
C ASN A 96 0.75 -1.63 -23.03
N TYR A 97 -0.03 -1.29 -22.01
CA TYR A 97 -1.39 -1.78 -21.80
C TYR A 97 -2.44 -0.66 -21.78
N GLN A 98 -2.08 0.54 -22.26
CA GLN A 98 -2.97 1.72 -22.38
C GLN A 98 -3.69 2.07 -21.08
N LEU A 99 -3.07 1.80 -19.93
CA LEU A 99 -3.61 2.13 -18.62
C LEU A 99 -3.38 3.62 -18.34
N GLN A 100 -4.45 4.42 -18.35
CA GLN A 100 -4.35 5.88 -18.13
C GLN A 100 -4.29 6.24 -16.66
N ASN A 101 -5.23 5.74 -15.87
CA ASN A 101 -5.41 6.09 -14.48
C ASN A 101 -5.71 4.85 -13.63
N PHE A 102 -5.32 4.88 -12.36
CA PHE A 102 -5.51 3.76 -11.44
C PHE A 102 -5.59 4.21 -9.99
N HIS A 103 -6.19 3.38 -9.15
CA HIS A 103 -6.14 3.51 -7.69
C HIS A 103 -4.95 2.75 -7.13
N ILE A 104 -4.46 3.13 -5.95
CA ILE A 104 -3.43 2.37 -5.24
C ILE A 104 -3.98 1.90 -3.89
N ILE A 105 -3.76 0.62 -3.58
CA ILE A 105 -3.92 0.08 -2.24
C ILE A 105 -2.53 -0.35 -1.76
N GLY A 106 -2.04 0.28 -0.69
CA GLY A 106 -0.73 0.00 -0.11
C GLY A 106 -0.84 -0.57 1.29
N HIS A 107 -0.22 -1.73 1.54
CA HIS A 107 -0.14 -2.33 2.87
C HIS A 107 1.19 -1.97 3.54
N SER A 108 1.13 -1.54 4.81
CA SER A 108 2.34 -1.30 5.61
C SER A 108 3.31 -0.33 4.89
N MET A 109 4.56 -0.70 4.71
CA MET A 109 5.56 0.06 3.93
C MET A 109 5.10 0.37 2.51
N GLY A 110 4.25 -0.49 1.90
CA GLY A 110 3.70 -0.25 0.55
C GLY A 110 2.92 1.05 0.42
N GLY A 111 2.26 1.49 1.48
CA GLY A 111 1.59 2.80 1.53
C GLY A 111 2.57 3.97 1.57
N LEU A 112 3.73 3.83 2.21
CA LEU A 112 4.80 4.84 2.18
C LEU A 112 5.46 4.93 0.80
N ILE A 113 5.67 3.79 0.15
CA ILE A 113 6.17 3.72 -1.24
C ILE A 113 5.19 4.43 -2.18
N ALA A 114 3.88 4.18 -2.02
CA ALA A 114 2.85 4.85 -2.80
C ALA A 114 2.85 6.37 -2.59
N ARG A 115 2.96 6.84 -1.33
CA ARG A 115 3.08 8.27 -1.04
C ARG A 115 4.31 8.88 -1.69
N GLN A 116 5.47 8.22 -1.55
CA GLN A 116 6.72 8.67 -2.17
C GLN A 116 6.59 8.75 -3.70
N TYR A 117 5.98 7.76 -4.33
CA TYR A 117 5.69 7.75 -5.75
C TYR A 117 4.79 8.93 -6.18
N ILE A 118 3.70 9.15 -5.46
CA ILE A 118 2.74 10.22 -5.75
C ILE A 118 3.37 11.60 -5.56
N GLN A 119 4.10 11.82 -4.45
CA GLN A 119 4.63 13.13 -4.09
C GLN A 119 5.90 13.52 -4.85
N PHE A 120 6.73 12.55 -5.31
CA PHE A 120 8.07 12.83 -5.83
C PHE A 120 8.42 12.18 -7.17
N HIS A 121 7.61 11.24 -7.66
CA HIS A 121 7.96 10.47 -8.87
C HIS A 121 6.83 10.43 -9.91
N GLY A 122 6.04 11.49 -10.01
CA GLY A 122 5.03 11.67 -11.08
C GLY A 122 3.73 10.87 -10.91
N GLY A 123 3.55 10.18 -9.78
CA GLY A 123 2.31 9.42 -9.53
C GLY A 123 1.06 10.27 -9.46
N ASN A 124 1.19 11.58 -9.14
CA ASN A 124 0.09 12.53 -9.06
C ASN A 124 -0.65 12.72 -10.39
N GLU A 125 -0.04 12.43 -11.52
CA GLU A 125 -0.66 12.58 -12.85
C GLU A 125 -1.65 11.46 -13.17
N ARG A 126 -1.45 10.27 -12.58
CA ARG A 126 -2.20 9.06 -12.95
C ARG A 126 -2.99 8.44 -11.81
N VAL A 127 -2.64 8.74 -10.56
CA VAL A 127 -3.28 8.11 -9.40
C VAL A 127 -4.61 8.80 -9.08
N LYS A 128 -5.70 8.03 -9.10
CA LYS A 128 -7.04 8.50 -8.73
C LYS A 128 -7.23 8.61 -7.22
N SER A 129 -6.70 7.66 -6.45
CA SER A 129 -6.74 7.65 -4.98
C SER A 129 -5.67 6.73 -4.39
N LEU A 130 -5.34 6.98 -3.13
CA LEU A 130 -4.48 6.11 -2.32
C LEU A 130 -5.23 5.64 -1.07
N ILE A 131 -5.39 4.33 -0.95
CA ILE A 131 -5.90 3.66 0.24
C ILE A 131 -4.75 2.92 0.91
N THR A 132 -4.50 3.19 2.18
CA THR A 132 -3.43 2.57 2.95
C THR A 132 -3.97 1.67 4.03
N LEU A 133 -3.35 0.50 4.21
CA LEU A 133 -3.74 -0.51 5.20
C LEU A 133 -2.61 -0.69 6.19
N GLY A 134 -2.79 -0.27 7.44
CA GLY A 134 -1.77 -0.38 8.48
C GLY A 134 -0.43 0.26 8.08
N THR A 135 -0.45 1.39 7.37
CA THR A 135 0.76 2.08 6.94
C THR A 135 1.27 3.01 8.04
N PRO A 136 2.53 2.88 8.46
CA PRO A 136 3.07 3.73 9.51
C PRO A 136 3.44 5.13 8.96
N HIS A 137 2.43 5.97 8.69
CA HIS A 137 2.61 7.32 8.15
C HIS A 137 3.50 8.22 9.03
N HIS A 138 3.47 7.99 10.35
CA HIS A 138 4.28 8.72 11.34
C HIS A 138 5.36 7.83 11.97
N GLY A 139 5.66 6.69 11.33
CA GLY A 139 6.62 5.71 11.80
C GLY A 139 6.03 4.69 12.78
N THR A 140 6.85 3.70 13.10
CA THR A 140 6.54 2.68 14.10
C THR A 140 7.77 2.36 14.95
N PRO A 141 7.63 2.23 16.28
CA PRO A 141 8.74 1.81 17.15
C PRO A 141 9.29 0.43 16.77
N LEU A 142 8.45 -0.46 16.22
CA LEU A 142 8.87 -1.79 15.82
C LEU A 142 9.88 -1.77 14.65
N ALA A 143 10.00 -0.66 13.94
CA ALA A 143 11.06 -0.45 12.96
C ALA A 143 12.47 -0.60 13.56
N ALA A 144 12.65 -0.29 14.84
CA ALA A 144 13.93 -0.48 15.54
C ALA A 144 14.34 -1.96 15.61
N VAL A 145 13.37 -2.87 15.79
CA VAL A 145 13.61 -4.33 15.72
C VAL A 145 14.03 -4.73 14.31
N GLY A 146 13.37 -4.18 13.30
CA GLY A 146 13.72 -4.39 11.89
C GLY A 146 15.16 -3.92 11.57
N ILE A 147 15.61 -2.83 12.17
CA ILE A 147 17.02 -2.36 12.04
C ILE A 147 17.99 -3.41 12.57
N GLY A 148 17.73 -3.96 13.77
CA GLY A 148 18.55 -5.01 14.36
C GLY A 148 18.61 -6.26 13.46
N LEU A 149 17.46 -6.73 12.99
CA LEU A 149 17.38 -7.90 12.09
C LEU A 149 18.06 -7.67 10.74
N MET A 150 18.16 -6.44 10.27
CA MET A 150 18.82 -6.06 9.01
C MET A 150 20.26 -5.55 9.22
N MET A 151 20.93 -6.00 10.27
CA MET A 151 22.34 -5.69 10.59
C MET A 151 22.63 -4.18 10.58
N GLY A 152 21.81 -3.40 11.30
CA GLY A 152 22.00 -1.95 11.41
C GLY A 152 21.76 -1.17 10.10
N GLY A 153 21.02 -1.76 9.16
CA GLY A 153 20.74 -1.13 7.86
C GLY A 153 21.66 -1.59 6.72
N LEU A 154 22.62 -2.49 6.98
CA LEU A 154 23.51 -3.04 5.96
C LEU A 154 22.72 -3.81 4.88
N LEU A 155 21.74 -4.63 5.30
CA LEU A 155 20.89 -5.42 4.41
C LEU A 155 19.67 -4.66 3.89
N SER A 156 19.16 -3.68 4.64
CA SER A 156 18.02 -2.84 4.25
C SER A 156 17.98 -1.53 5.01
N LYS A 157 17.78 -0.44 4.27
CA LYS A 157 17.56 0.91 4.83
C LYS A 157 16.09 1.19 5.16
N SER A 158 15.14 0.35 4.69
CA SER A 158 13.72 0.59 4.89
C SER A 158 13.27 0.67 6.35
N PRO A 159 13.75 -0.18 7.28
CA PRO A 159 13.40 -0.06 8.68
C PRO A 159 13.81 1.31 9.27
N MET A 160 14.99 1.80 8.94
CA MET A 160 15.45 3.12 9.38
C MET A 160 14.53 4.24 8.90
N GLN A 161 14.02 4.14 7.67
CA GLN A 161 13.10 5.12 7.10
C GLN A 161 11.71 5.07 7.75
N MET A 162 11.33 3.95 8.38
CA MET A 162 10.06 3.79 9.08
C MET A 162 10.14 4.11 10.59
N THR A 163 11.30 4.50 11.13
CA THR A 163 11.38 4.98 12.51
C THR A 163 10.65 6.32 12.67
N PRO A 164 9.99 6.57 13.81
CA PRO A 164 9.40 7.88 14.08
C PRO A 164 10.43 9.00 13.91
N ASN A 165 10.00 10.10 13.29
CA ASN A 165 10.84 11.27 13.02
C ASN A 165 12.07 11.01 12.12
N SER A 166 12.12 9.92 11.36
CA SER A 166 13.18 9.72 10.37
C SER A 166 13.20 10.87 9.34
N THR A 167 14.36 11.14 8.79
CA THR A 167 14.53 12.16 7.73
C THR A 167 13.64 11.90 6.52
N PHE A 168 13.39 10.62 6.20
CA PHE A 168 12.46 10.21 5.17
C PHE A 168 11.02 10.66 5.47
N LEU A 169 10.51 10.36 6.67
CA LEU A 169 9.15 10.75 7.06
C LEU A 169 9.01 12.27 7.20
N GLN A 170 10.04 12.95 7.70
CA GLN A 170 10.05 14.41 7.75
C GLN A 170 9.90 15.02 6.35
N LYS A 171 10.71 14.58 5.38
CA LYS A 171 10.61 15.01 3.98
C LYS A 171 9.22 14.75 3.40
N LEU A 172 8.66 13.56 3.66
CA LEU A 172 7.35 13.15 3.18
C LEU A 172 6.22 14.03 3.75
N HIS A 173 6.36 14.52 4.99
CA HIS A 173 5.39 15.41 5.65
C HIS A 173 5.57 16.88 5.30
N GLN A 174 6.79 17.33 5.02
CA GLN A 174 7.06 18.70 4.58
C GLN A 174 6.50 18.99 3.19
N THR A 175 6.39 17.97 2.35
CA THR A 175 5.78 18.08 1.02
C THR A 175 4.28 17.79 1.13
N THR A 176 3.44 18.76 0.75
CA THR A 176 1.99 18.58 0.76
C THR A 176 1.58 17.43 -0.16
N PHE A 177 0.76 16.52 0.35
CA PHE A 177 0.15 15.48 -0.50
C PHE A 177 -0.82 16.14 -1.50
N PRO A 178 -0.85 15.73 -2.77
CA PRO A 178 -1.68 16.37 -3.79
C PRO A 178 -3.15 16.46 -3.35
N PRO A 179 -3.73 17.67 -3.23
CA PRO A 179 -5.09 17.85 -2.68
C PRO A 179 -6.18 17.26 -3.57
N SER A 180 -5.86 16.98 -4.83
CA SER A 180 -6.79 16.36 -5.79
C SER A 180 -6.92 14.85 -5.65
N ILE A 181 -6.06 14.20 -4.86
CA ILE A 181 -6.02 12.75 -4.70
C ILE A 181 -6.54 12.37 -3.31
N PRO A 182 -7.69 11.66 -3.21
CA PRO A 182 -8.15 11.12 -1.93
C PRO A 182 -7.10 10.21 -1.30
N LEU A 183 -6.82 10.45 -0.01
CA LEU A 183 -5.94 9.63 0.82
C LEU A 183 -6.72 9.05 1.99
N VAL A 184 -6.86 7.72 2.01
CA VAL A 184 -7.59 7.01 3.06
C VAL A 184 -6.64 6.11 3.83
N SER A 185 -6.62 6.24 5.16
CA SER A 185 -5.91 5.31 6.02
C SER A 185 -6.89 4.38 6.75
N ILE A 186 -6.77 3.09 6.48
CA ILE A 186 -7.49 2.04 7.20
C ILE A 186 -6.50 1.37 8.16
N TYR A 187 -6.82 1.38 9.45
CA TYR A 187 -5.94 0.88 10.50
C TYR A 187 -6.72 0.20 11.63
N SER A 188 -6.02 -0.51 12.49
CA SER A 188 -6.59 -1.17 13.67
C SER A 188 -5.80 -0.83 14.92
N LYS A 189 -6.50 -0.76 16.06
CA LYS A 189 -5.84 -0.62 17.37
C LYS A 189 -5.11 -1.90 17.80
N GLN A 190 -5.49 -3.04 17.25
CA GLN A 190 -4.86 -4.34 17.50
C GLN A 190 -3.70 -4.65 16.57
N ASP A 191 -3.37 -3.72 15.67
CA ASP A 191 -2.15 -3.79 14.86
C ASP A 191 -0.93 -3.45 15.73
N ILE A 192 -0.15 -4.48 16.08
CA ILE A 192 1.06 -4.33 16.90
C ILE A 192 2.30 -3.95 16.07
N ILE A 193 2.23 -4.11 14.75
CA ILE A 193 3.34 -3.83 13.82
C ILE A 193 3.36 -2.34 13.46
N ALA A 194 2.24 -1.85 12.93
CA ALA A 194 2.05 -0.44 12.63
C ALA A 194 1.04 0.14 13.63
N SER A 195 1.57 0.70 14.72
CA SER A 195 0.72 1.26 15.78
C SER A 195 -0.34 2.20 15.20
N TRP A 196 -1.54 2.16 15.75
CA TRP A 196 -2.70 2.95 15.28
C TRP A 196 -2.40 4.46 15.22
N TRP A 197 -1.62 4.99 16.16
CA TRP A 197 -1.23 6.41 16.18
C TRP A 197 -0.20 6.75 15.08
N GLY A 198 0.63 5.78 14.68
CA GLY A 198 1.55 5.90 13.55
C GLY A 198 0.83 5.78 12.21
N SER A 199 -0.27 5.02 12.17
CA SER A 199 -1.05 4.79 10.95
C SER A 199 -2.13 5.84 10.70
N LYS A 200 -2.64 6.50 11.74
CA LYS A 200 -3.65 7.55 11.62
C LYS A 200 -3.08 8.79 10.93
N LEU A 201 -3.71 9.24 9.85
CA LEU A 201 -3.38 10.50 9.19
C LEU A 201 -3.70 11.68 10.12
N ARG A 202 -2.82 12.68 10.12
CA ARG A 202 -3.04 13.95 10.83
C ARG A 202 -3.53 14.98 9.81
N PRO A 203 -4.62 15.71 10.09
CA PRO A 203 -5.15 16.71 9.18
C PRO A 203 -4.08 17.75 8.83
N GLN A 204 -3.91 18.04 7.55
CA GLN A 204 -3.14 19.17 7.06
C GLN A 204 -4.11 20.22 6.52
N LYS A 205 -3.78 21.50 6.63
CA LYS A 205 -4.69 22.64 6.38
C LYS A 205 -5.38 22.63 4.99
N ASN A 206 -4.82 21.93 4.00
CA ASN A 206 -5.33 21.94 2.62
C ASN A 206 -5.75 20.54 2.11
N GLU A 207 -5.87 19.54 3.00
CA GLU A 207 -6.13 18.16 2.59
C GLU A 207 -7.61 17.80 2.81
N LEU A 208 -8.47 18.32 1.95
CA LEU A 208 -9.93 18.13 2.00
C LEU A 208 -10.40 16.67 1.82
N PHE A 209 -9.52 15.79 1.30
CA PHE A 209 -9.87 14.41 0.96
C PHE A 209 -9.13 13.36 1.79
N GLN A 210 -8.63 13.71 2.97
CA GLN A 210 -8.05 12.75 3.90
C GLN A 210 -9.14 12.10 4.76
N LYS A 211 -9.06 10.77 4.91
CA LYS A 211 -9.99 10.00 5.74
C LYS A 211 -9.27 8.94 6.55
N ASN A 212 -9.67 8.79 7.79
CA ASN A 212 -9.22 7.74 8.69
C ASN A 212 -10.37 6.78 8.97
N ILE A 213 -10.13 5.47 8.80
CA ILE A 213 -11.10 4.40 9.07
C ILE A 213 -10.45 3.41 10.04
N MET A 214 -11.01 3.29 11.23
CA MET A 214 -10.55 2.36 12.23
C MET A 214 -11.39 1.08 12.20
N ILE A 215 -10.72 -0.06 12.04
CA ILE A 215 -11.34 -1.39 12.07
C ILE A 215 -10.95 -2.08 13.38
N PRO A 216 -11.89 -2.46 14.23
CA PRO A 216 -11.57 -3.16 15.47
C PRO A 216 -11.16 -4.61 15.23
N ASN A 217 -10.35 -5.15 16.12
CA ASN A 217 -10.02 -6.59 16.24
C ASN A 217 -9.37 -7.21 14.97
N VAL A 218 -8.59 -6.43 14.21
CA VAL A 218 -7.90 -6.89 13.02
C VAL A 218 -6.39 -6.72 13.22
N GLY A 219 -5.62 -7.77 12.99
CA GLY A 219 -4.15 -7.74 13.03
C GLY A 219 -3.55 -7.13 11.76
N HIS A 220 -2.24 -6.81 11.80
CA HIS A 220 -1.53 -6.14 10.71
C HIS A 220 -1.73 -6.80 9.35
N THR A 221 -1.41 -8.09 9.24
CA THR A 221 -1.53 -8.83 7.98
C THR A 221 -2.99 -9.09 7.60
N GLU A 222 -3.89 -9.23 8.58
CA GLU A 222 -5.31 -9.45 8.34
C GLU A 222 -5.97 -8.28 7.60
N LEU A 223 -5.46 -7.06 7.74
CA LEU A 223 -5.94 -5.90 6.98
C LEU A 223 -5.97 -6.14 5.47
N THR A 224 -5.13 -7.04 4.94
CA THR A 224 -5.09 -7.34 3.50
C THR A 224 -6.16 -8.31 3.02
N HIS A 225 -6.86 -9.00 3.92
CA HIS A 225 -7.85 -10.03 3.54
C HIS A 225 -9.13 -10.05 4.37
N HIS A 226 -9.23 -9.22 5.42
CA HIS A 226 -10.44 -9.15 6.25
C HIS A 226 -11.63 -8.59 5.45
N SER A 227 -12.81 -9.22 5.56
CA SER A 227 -13.99 -8.85 4.78
C SER A 227 -14.50 -7.44 5.09
N GLY A 228 -14.52 -7.06 6.37
CA GLY A 228 -14.91 -5.70 6.80
C GLY A 228 -13.99 -4.62 6.22
N VAL A 229 -12.68 -4.89 6.10
CA VAL A 229 -11.72 -3.98 5.44
C VAL A 229 -12.07 -3.84 3.96
N TYR A 230 -12.39 -4.96 3.29
CA TYR A 230 -12.75 -4.95 1.87
C TYR A 230 -14.01 -4.09 1.58
N ILE A 231 -15.02 -4.16 2.44
CA ILE A 231 -16.24 -3.32 2.30
C ILE A 231 -15.87 -1.83 2.29
N HIS A 232 -15.00 -1.39 3.20
CA HIS A 232 -14.53 -0.01 3.23
C HIS A 232 -13.69 0.35 2.02
N ILE A 233 -12.77 -0.54 1.59
CA ILE A 233 -11.97 -0.34 0.37
C ILE A 233 -12.88 -0.10 -0.82
N ARG A 234 -13.86 -0.97 -1.06
CA ARG A 234 -14.78 -0.86 -2.17
C ARG A 234 -15.55 0.47 -2.15
N SER A 235 -16.12 0.83 -1.01
CA SER A 235 -16.83 2.11 -0.85
C SER A 235 -15.94 3.32 -1.15
N GLU A 236 -14.66 3.29 -0.75
CA GLU A 236 -13.73 4.39 -1.01
C GLU A 236 -13.22 4.42 -2.45
N LEU A 237 -13.09 3.27 -3.12
CA LEU A 237 -12.81 3.21 -4.56
C LEU A 237 -13.95 3.84 -5.35
N ASP A 238 -15.20 3.43 -5.09
CA ASP A 238 -16.39 3.97 -5.77
C ASP A 238 -16.50 5.49 -5.56
N ARG A 239 -16.34 5.97 -4.32
CA ARG A 239 -16.35 7.40 -4.00
C ARG A 239 -15.24 8.17 -4.76
N SER A 240 -14.04 7.62 -4.80
CA SER A 240 -12.89 8.25 -5.44
C SER A 240 -13.05 8.32 -6.97
N SER A 241 -13.64 7.29 -7.57
CA SER A 241 -13.95 7.29 -9.01
C SER A 241 -14.97 8.37 -9.37
N GLN A 242 -16.02 8.54 -8.57
CA GLN A 242 -17.00 9.61 -8.77
C GLN A 242 -16.37 11.01 -8.64
N LEU A 243 -15.49 11.22 -7.67
CA LEU A 243 -14.75 12.49 -7.51
C LEU A 243 -13.85 12.76 -8.70
N PHE A 244 -13.14 11.75 -9.19
CA PHE A 244 -12.26 11.87 -10.34
C PHE A 244 -13.05 12.23 -11.62
N GLN A 245 -14.19 11.58 -11.87
CA GLN A 245 -15.05 11.89 -13.01
C GLN A 245 -15.59 13.33 -12.96
N LYS A 246 -16.11 13.77 -11.81
CA LYS A 246 -16.60 15.16 -11.64
C LYS A 246 -15.51 16.20 -11.86
N ARG A 247 -14.27 15.91 -11.54
CA ARG A 247 -13.14 16.81 -11.75
C ARG A 247 -12.80 16.96 -13.24
N ASN A 248 -12.87 15.88 -14.00
CA ASN A 248 -12.51 15.87 -15.43
C ASN A 248 -13.62 16.41 -16.34
N GLN A 249 -14.82 16.65 -15.78
CA GLN A 249 -15.95 17.29 -16.49
C GLN A 249 -15.99 18.81 -16.32
N ARG A 250 -15.13 19.38 -15.48
CA ARG A 250 -14.95 20.83 -15.25
C ARG A 250 -13.77 21.35 -16.03
#